data_fb045f00b9fb728b6bb45f0187c09495
#
_entry.id   fb045f00b9fb728b6bb45f0187c09495
#
_cell.length_a   1.000
_cell.length_b   1.000
_cell.length_c   1.000
_cell.angle_alpha   90.00
_cell.angle_beta   90.00
_cell.angle_gamma   90.00
#
_symmetry.space_group_name_H-M   'P 1'
#
loop_
_entity.id
_entity.type
_entity.pdbx_description
1 polymer ?
#
loop_
_entity_poly.entity_id
_entity_poly.type
_entity_poly.pdbx_seq_one_letter_code
_entity_poly.pdbx_strand_id
1 'polypeptide(L)'
;MKGDILQLFAKPIYRTIMPVDFIPLAKWFDTQKMSGGEDGDIKNYGCQSLDTYIFSNKECEKISSYILKIVKDFGDMLGYQYENYRFTQSWLTWKYPGQSHISHTHSNSLISGVFYYGHVDQNTPSIIFSDDEFLGLNFKPSHKPNLNYRFSYHIEEIKVEPG
;
A
#
# COMPACT_ATOMS: atom_id res chain seq x y z
N MET A 1 0.62 -25.28 -33.23
CA MET A 1 1.44 -24.08 -32.98
C MET A 1 1.86 -24.07 -31.52
N LYS A 2 3.15 -23.99 -31.24
CA LYS A 2 3.68 -23.67 -29.90
C LYS A 2 3.96 -22.17 -29.88
N GLY A 3 3.45 -21.46 -28.90
CA GLY A 3 3.73 -20.06 -28.66
C GLY A 3 4.10 -19.85 -27.20
N ASP A 4 4.92 -18.84 -26.92
CA ASP A 4 5.35 -18.46 -25.59
C ASP A 4 4.63 -17.16 -25.18
N ILE A 5 4.28 -17.06 -23.90
CA ILE A 5 3.75 -15.84 -23.32
C ILE A 5 4.90 -15.15 -22.56
N LEU A 6 5.23 -13.93 -22.99
CA LEU A 6 6.24 -13.11 -22.33
C LEU A 6 5.54 -12.04 -21.49
N GLN A 7 5.95 -11.94 -20.22
CA GLN A 7 5.50 -10.84 -19.34
C GLN A 7 6.42 -9.65 -19.55
N LEU A 8 5.90 -8.61 -20.22
CA LEU A 8 6.60 -7.35 -20.43
C LEU A 8 6.00 -6.27 -19.52
N PHE A 9 6.85 -5.34 -19.06
CA PHE A 9 6.44 -4.17 -18.28
C PHE A 9 5.73 -4.49 -16.96
N ALA A 10 6.15 -5.56 -16.29
CA ALA A 10 5.61 -5.93 -14.98
C ALA A 10 5.77 -4.77 -13.97
N LYS A 11 4.72 -4.48 -13.22
CA LYS A 11 4.76 -3.54 -12.08
C LYS A 11 5.16 -4.34 -10.83
N PRO A 12 6.39 -4.20 -10.31
CA PRO A 12 6.85 -4.97 -9.17
C PRO A 12 6.21 -4.49 -7.87
N ILE A 13 5.85 -5.42 -7.00
CA ILE A 13 5.41 -5.18 -5.63
C ILE A 13 6.40 -5.87 -4.70
N TYR A 14 6.93 -5.12 -3.75
CA TYR A 14 7.79 -5.65 -2.70
C TYR A 14 7.02 -5.77 -1.39
N ARG A 15 7.01 -6.94 -0.80
CA ARG A 15 6.39 -7.22 0.49
C ARG A 15 7.44 -7.73 1.46
N THR A 16 7.47 -7.19 2.65
CA THR A 16 8.35 -7.62 3.74
C THR A 16 7.68 -7.47 5.08
N ILE A 17 8.19 -8.18 6.07
CA ILE A 17 7.81 -8.07 7.47
C ILE A 17 8.93 -7.36 8.21
N MET A 18 8.58 -6.37 9.02
CA MET A 18 9.57 -5.61 9.78
C MET A 18 9.70 -6.21 11.20
N PRO A 19 10.89 -6.69 11.60
CA PRO A 19 11.12 -7.28 12.91
C PRO A 19 11.30 -6.19 13.98
N VAL A 20 10.27 -5.39 14.21
CA VAL A 20 10.30 -4.27 15.16
C VAL A 20 9.11 -4.36 16.12
N ASP A 21 9.33 -4.09 17.40
CA ASP A 21 8.23 -3.90 18.34
C ASP A 21 7.53 -2.57 18.05
N PHE A 22 6.28 -2.67 17.59
CA PHE A 22 5.45 -1.52 17.21
C PHE A 22 4.54 -1.04 18.34
N ILE A 23 4.45 -1.73 19.45
CA ILE A 23 3.51 -1.40 20.54
C ILE A 23 3.66 0.06 21.02
N PRO A 24 4.87 0.56 21.29
CA PRO A 24 5.03 1.96 21.69
C PRO A 24 4.61 2.95 20.61
N LEU A 25 4.91 2.63 19.35
CA LEU A 25 4.56 3.47 18.22
C LEU A 25 3.06 3.46 17.93
N ALA A 26 2.42 2.30 18.03
CA ALA A 26 0.96 2.18 17.87
C ALA A 26 0.23 3.05 18.91
N LYS A 27 0.66 3.04 20.17
CA LYS A 27 0.11 3.91 21.22
C LYS A 27 0.26 5.40 20.89
N TRP A 28 1.37 5.79 20.29
CA TRP A 28 1.57 7.17 19.85
C TRP A 28 0.68 7.50 18.65
N PHE A 29 0.53 6.58 17.68
CA PHE A 29 -0.39 6.75 16.56
C PHE A 29 -1.83 6.97 17.03
N ASP A 30 -2.27 6.28 18.08
CA ASP A 30 -3.61 6.44 18.66
C ASP A 30 -3.86 7.84 19.25
N THR A 31 -2.81 8.62 19.51
CA THR A 31 -2.93 10.01 19.98
C THR A 31 -3.06 11.04 18.87
N GLN A 32 -2.89 10.62 17.61
CA GLN A 32 -2.90 11.55 16.50
C GLN A 32 -4.31 12.06 16.18
N LYS A 33 -4.39 13.34 15.80
CA LYS A 33 -5.65 13.95 15.38
C LYS A 33 -6.04 13.40 14.01
N MET A 34 -7.24 12.90 13.92
CA MET A 34 -7.79 12.35 12.68
C MET A 34 -8.80 13.32 12.05
N SER A 35 -8.87 13.36 10.72
CA SER A 35 -9.90 14.05 9.97
C SER A 35 -11.21 13.27 10.03
N GLY A 36 -12.33 13.97 9.97
CA GLY A 36 -13.63 13.33 9.74
C GLY A 36 -14.42 12.97 11.01
N GLY A 37 -14.17 13.61 12.16
CA GLY A 37 -14.79 13.27 13.45
C GLY A 37 -16.32 13.43 13.55
N GLU A 38 -16.95 14.41 12.92
CA GLU A 38 -18.41 14.62 13.01
C GLU A 38 -19.12 14.78 11.66
N ASP A 39 -18.41 15.11 10.57
CA ASP A 39 -19.00 15.52 9.30
C ASP A 39 -18.89 14.50 8.16
N GLY A 40 -19.51 13.35 8.30
CA GLY A 40 -20.17 12.72 7.15
C GLY A 40 -19.41 11.69 6.34
N ASP A 41 -18.18 11.84 5.90
CA ASP A 41 -17.53 10.89 4.97
C ASP A 41 -16.77 9.73 5.64
N ILE A 42 -16.66 9.76 6.97
CA ILE A 42 -16.08 8.64 7.74
C ILE A 42 -16.80 7.34 7.48
N LYS A 43 -18.11 7.38 7.21
CA LYS A 43 -18.92 6.17 7.06
C LYS A 43 -18.45 5.26 5.95
N ASN A 44 -17.86 5.80 4.88
CA ASN A 44 -17.50 5.02 3.70
C ASN A 44 -15.98 4.80 3.56
N TYR A 45 -15.17 5.81 3.92
CA TYR A 45 -13.75 5.82 3.56
C TYR A 45 -12.78 5.76 4.76
N GLY A 46 -13.29 5.83 5.99
CA GLY A 46 -12.46 5.88 7.20
C GLY A 46 -11.90 7.28 7.49
N CYS A 47 -10.98 7.34 8.43
CA CYS A 47 -10.32 8.57 8.87
C CYS A 47 -8.88 8.61 8.37
N GLN A 48 -8.36 9.82 8.18
CA GLN A 48 -6.96 10.07 7.88
C GLN A 48 -6.40 11.05 8.91
N SER A 49 -5.11 10.90 9.29
CA SER A 49 -4.47 11.86 10.18
C SER A 49 -4.44 13.27 9.57
N LEU A 50 -4.61 14.29 10.40
CA LEU A 50 -4.42 15.68 9.98
C LEU A 50 -2.96 15.98 9.65
N ASP A 51 -2.03 15.32 10.36
CA ASP A 51 -0.61 15.34 9.99
C ASP A 51 -0.38 14.43 8.79
N THR A 52 0.08 15.01 7.69
CA THR A 52 0.44 14.31 6.45
C THR A 52 1.94 14.10 6.30
N TYR A 53 2.71 14.29 7.39
CA TYR A 53 4.14 14.05 7.48
C TYR A 53 4.49 13.22 8.73
N ILE A 54 3.68 12.24 9.05
CA ILE A 54 3.79 11.39 10.26
C ILE A 54 5.21 10.87 10.47
N PHE A 55 5.87 10.39 9.43
CA PHE A 55 7.23 9.85 9.54
C PHE A 55 8.34 10.91 9.73
N SER A 56 7.99 12.18 9.73
CA SER A 56 8.91 13.27 10.10
C SER A 56 8.94 13.55 11.60
N ASN A 57 8.03 12.95 12.36
CA ASN A 57 7.99 13.10 13.81
C ASN A 57 9.10 12.29 14.49
N LYS A 58 9.63 12.81 15.60
CA LYS A 58 10.72 12.19 16.35
C LYS A 58 10.36 10.79 16.84
N GLU A 59 9.13 10.58 17.21
CA GLU A 59 8.59 9.29 17.65
C GLU A 59 8.68 8.22 16.56
N CYS A 60 8.69 8.65 15.30
CA CYS A 60 8.79 7.78 14.13
C CYS A 60 10.23 7.60 13.61
N GLU A 61 11.25 8.22 14.20
CA GLU A 61 12.63 8.23 13.67
C GLU A 61 13.15 6.83 13.35
N LYS A 62 12.97 5.89 14.29
CA LYS A 62 13.43 4.50 14.12
C LYS A 62 12.72 3.80 12.97
N ILE A 63 11.39 3.89 12.91
CA ILE A 63 10.60 3.23 11.86
C ILE A 63 10.84 3.89 10.51
N SER A 64 10.94 5.21 10.47
CA SER A 64 11.22 5.99 9.27
C SER A 64 12.56 5.58 8.64
N SER A 65 13.61 5.48 9.45
CA SER A 65 14.92 5.02 9.00
C SER A 65 14.88 3.59 8.46
N TYR A 66 14.10 2.71 9.09
CA TYR A 66 13.96 1.34 8.66
C TYR A 66 13.20 1.24 7.33
N ILE A 67 12.10 1.98 7.19
CA ILE A 67 11.31 2.02 5.94
C ILE A 67 12.18 2.57 4.80
N LEU A 68 12.94 3.64 5.02
CA LEU A 68 13.82 4.21 4.00
C LEU A 68 14.90 3.21 3.56
N LYS A 69 15.41 2.40 4.48
CA LYS A 69 16.34 1.31 4.12
C LYS A 69 15.65 0.27 3.22
N ILE A 70 14.45 -0.17 3.57
CA ILE A 70 13.66 -1.10 2.75
C ILE A 70 13.40 -0.52 1.35
N VAL A 71 13.02 0.76 1.28
CA VAL A 71 12.78 1.45 0.02
C VAL A 71 14.05 1.52 -0.83
N LYS A 72 15.19 1.76 -0.19
CA LYS A 72 16.49 1.73 -0.90
C LYS A 72 16.81 0.34 -1.42
N ASP A 73 16.70 -0.69 -0.58
CA ASP A 73 16.96 -2.08 -0.97
C ASP A 73 16.05 -2.48 -2.15
N PHE A 74 14.78 -2.09 -2.12
CA PHE A 74 13.85 -2.31 -3.23
C PHE A 74 14.24 -1.55 -4.49
N GLY A 75 14.63 -0.28 -4.36
CA GLY A 75 15.12 0.52 -5.48
C GLY A 75 16.37 -0.08 -6.12
N ASP A 76 17.29 -0.59 -5.31
CA ASP A 76 18.49 -1.28 -5.79
C ASP A 76 18.14 -2.57 -6.58
N MET A 77 17.15 -3.34 -6.10
CA MET A 77 16.63 -4.53 -6.81
C MET A 77 16.01 -4.16 -8.17
N LEU A 78 15.42 -2.97 -8.28
CA LEU A 78 14.87 -2.45 -9.52
C LEU A 78 15.92 -1.82 -10.44
N GLY A 79 17.17 -1.72 -10.01
CA GLY A 79 18.26 -1.10 -10.76
C GLY A 79 18.23 0.43 -10.72
N TYR A 80 17.52 1.04 -9.76
CA TYR A 80 17.51 2.49 -9.61
C TYR A 80 18.84 2.98 -9.04
N GLN A 81 19.39 4.04 -9.62
CA GLN A 81 20.67 4.64 -9.23
C GLN A 81 20.49 5.84 -8.28
N TYR A 82 19.65 5.70 -7.26
CA TYR A 82 19.43 6.74 -6.26
C TYR A 82 20.13 6.37 -4.94
N GLU A 83 20.92 7.27 -4.42
CA GLU A 83 21.61 7.06 -3.14
C GLU A 83 20.70 7.35 -1.95
N ASN A 84 19.80 8.32 -2.09
CA ASN A 84 18.97 8.81 -1.01
C ASN A 84 17.49 8.83 -1.39
N TYR A 85 16.67 8.32 -0.50
CA TYR A 85 15.21 8.39 -0.55
C TYR A 85 14.70 9.24 0.61
N ARG A 86 13.56 9.88 0.40
CA ARG A 86 12.87 10.66 1.44
C ARG A 86 11.39 10.47 1.32
N PHE A 87 10.68 10.64 2.42
CA PHE A 87 9.23 10.74 2.39
C PHE A 87 8.80 12.05 1.74
N THR A 88 7.93 11.98 0.78
CA THR A 88 7.25 13.16 0.22
C THR A 88 6.00 13.48 1.03
N GLN A 89 5.31 12.45 1.48
CA GLN A 89 4.17 12.49 2.39
C GLN A 89 4.07 11.17 3.15
N SER A 90 3.42 11.20 4.31
CA SER A 90 3.11 10.02 5.11
C SER A 90 1.98 10.34 6.08
N TRP A 91 0.96 9.53 6.13
CA TRP A 91 -0.20 9.73 6.98
C TRP A 91 -0.69 8.41 7.55
N LEU A 92 -1.49 8.49 8.61
CA LEU A 92 -2.22 7.36 9.17
C LEU A 92 -3.59 7.26 8.50
N THR A 93 -4.03 6.03 8.29
CA THR A 93 -5.40 5.76 7.87
C THR A 93 -6.03 4.78 8.84
N TRP A 94 -7.20 5.14 9.34
CA TRP A 94 -7.99 4.29 10.22
C TRP A 94 -9.27 3.87 9.53
N LYS A 95 -9.57 2.57 9.55
CA LYS A 95 -10.76 2.02 8.91
C LYS A 95 -11.51 1.11 9.85
N TYR A 96 -12.82 1.22 9.78
CA TYR A 96 -13.74 0.31 10.45
C TYR A 96 -14.19 -0.80 9.48
N PRO A 97 -14.70 -1.93 10.02
CA PRO A 97 -15.27 -2.98 9.18
C PRO A 97 -16.30 -2.44 8.18
N GLY A 98 -16.22 -2.88 6.94
CA GLY A 98 -17.09 -2.44 5.85
C GLY A 98 -16.63 -1.19 5.10
N GLN A 99 -15.57 -0.52 5.55
CA GLN A 99 -15.01 0.63 4.84
C GLN A 99 -13.92 0.21 3.85
N SER A 100 -13.86 0.90 2.72
CA SER A 100 -12.85 0.67 1.69
C SER A 100 -12.19 1.99 1.26
N HIS A 101 -11.06 1.92 0.61
CA HIS A 101 -10.47 3.04 -0.11
C HIS A 101 -10.82 2.93 -1.60
N ILE A 102 -11.06 4.08 -2.23
CA ILE A 102 -11.14 4.15 -3.68
C ILE A 102 -9.75 3.86 -4.24
N SER A 103 -9.68 3.08 -5.31
CA SER A 103 -8.44 2.87 -6.05
C SER A 103 -7.89 4.21 -6.55
N HIS A 104 -6.62 4.48 -6.30
CA HIS A 104 -5.96 5.73 -6.68
C HIS A 104 -4.46 5.52 -6.85
N THR A 105 -3.81 6.51 -7.45
CA THR A 105 -2.36 6.54 -7.65
C THR A 105 -1.75 7.76 -6.98
N HIS A 106 -0.45 7.69 -6.70
CA HIS A 106 0.32 8.80 -6.14
C HIS A 106 1.28 9.33 -7.20
N SER A 107 0.86 10.35 -7.93
CA SER A 107 1.61 10.91 -9.07
C SER A 107 2.93 11.61 -8.70
N ASN A 108 3.12 11.96 -7.43
CA ASN A 108 4.31 12.62 -6.92
C ASN A 108 5.28 11.69 -6.16
N SER A 109 5.10 10.37 -6.30
CA SER A 109 5.93 9.37 -5.62
C SER A 109 6.53 8.41 -6.62
N LEU A 110 7.83 8.15 -6.50
CA LEU A 110 8.51 7.09 -7.23
C LEU A 110 8.12 5.72 -6.70
N ILE A 111 8.04 5.59 -5.38
CA ILE A 111 7.63 4.39 -4.66
C ILE A 111 6.56 4.80 -3.64
N SER A 112 5.45 4.10 -3.65
CA SER A 112 4.40 4.22 -2.64
C SER A 112 4.33 2.95 -1.82
N GLY A 113 4.06 3.07 -0.53
CA GLY A 113 4.01 1.93 0.38
C GLY A 113 2.90 2.04 1.39
N VAL A 114 2.49 0.89 1.91
CA VAL A 114 1.55 0.78 3.04
C VAL A 114 2.24 -0.02 4.13
N PHE A 115 2.21 0.52 5.32
CA PHE A 115 2.68 -0.13 6.53
C PHE A 115 1.50 -0.44 7.44
N TYR A 116 1.29 -1.72 7.70
CA TYR A 116 0.25 -2.19 8.60
C TYR A 116 0.83 -2.31 10.01
N TYR A 117 0.24 -1.58 10.94
CA TYR A 117 0.60 -1.66 12.35
C TYR A 117 -0.61 -2.08 13.18
N GLY A 118 -0.35 -2.70 14.33
CA GLY A 118 -1.41 -3.20 15.21
C GLY A 118 -1.74 -4.66 14.96
N HIS A 119 -2.93 -5.07 15.38
CA HIS A 119 -3.37 -6.46 15.27
C HIS A 119 -3.86 -6.75 13.85
N VAL A 120 -3.21 -7.71 13.21
CA VAL A 120 -3.62 -8.25 11.91
C VAL A 120 -4.07 -9.68 12.12
N ASP A 121 -5.27 -10.01 11.69
CA ASP A 121 -5.87 -11.34 11.81
C ASP A 121 -6.51 -11.80 10.49
N GLN A 122 -7.19 -12.93 10.51
CA GLN A 122 -7.87 -13.49 9.34
C GLN A 122 -9.00 -12.61 8.79
N ASN A 123 -9.48 -11.63 9.56
CA ASN A 123 -10.53 -10.70 9.16
C ASN A 123 -9.96 -9.37 8.65
N THR A 124 -8.65 -9.19 8.73
CA THR A 124 -7.99 -7.98 8.23
C THR A 124 -8.14 -7.93 6.70
N PRO A 125 -8.68 -6.82 6.15
CA PRO A 125 -8.88 -6.70 4.71
C PRO A 125 -7.57 -6.78 3.94
N SER A 126 -7.64 -7.38 2.78
CA SER A 126 -6.54 -7.41 1.81
C SER A 126 -6.28 -6.03 1.21
N ILE A 127 -5.07 -5.80 0.72
CA ILE A 127 -4.78 -4.71 -0.19
C ILE A 127 -5.04 -5.16 -1.62
N ILE A 128 -5.73 -4.33 -2.40
CA ILE A 128 -6.08 -4.62 -3.78
C ILE A 128 -5.30 -3.67 -4.69
N PHE A 129 -4.57 -4.22 -5.62
CA PHE A 129 -3.91 -3.49 -6.70
C PHE A 129 -4.70 -3.67 -7.98
N SER A 130 -5.01 -2.57 -8.66
CA SER A 130 -5.67 -2.59 -9.97
C SER A 130 -4.83 -1.85 -10.99
N ASP A 131 -4.82 -2.35 -12.21
CA ASP A 131 -4.20 -1.70 -13.36
C ASP A 131 -5.27 -1.43 -14.42
N ASP A 132 -5.91 -0.29 -14.29
CA ASP A 132 -6.98 0.13 -15.20
C ASP A 132 -6.45 0.80 -16.47
N GLU A 133 -5.14 1.07 -16.56
CA GLU A 133 -4.54 1.81 -17.68
C GLU A 133 -4.34 0.94 -18.94
N PHE A 134 -4.39 -0.38 -18.80
CA PHE A 134 -3.99 -1.27 -19.90
C PHE A 134 -4.96 -1.25 -21.09
N LEU A 135 -6.18 -0.84 -20.89
CA LEU A 135 -7.17 -1.10 -21.94
C LEU A 135 -7.77 0.15 -22.54
N GLY A 136 -7.42 1.21 -22.73
CA GLY A 136 -8.10 2.23 -23.54
C GLY A 136 -9.41 1.75 -24.25
N LEU A 137 -9.87 0.58 -23.88
CA LEU A 137 -11.03 -0.14 -24.38
C LEU A 137 -12.09 -0.23 -23.28
N ASN A 138 -13.28 0.25 -23.56
CA ASN A 138 -14.43 0.25 -22.65
C ASN A 138 -15.08 -1.14 -22.45
N PHE A 139 -14.36 -2.24 -22.61
CA PHE A 139 -14.93 -3.56 -22.34
C PHE A 139 -13.99 -4.41 -21.47
N LYS A 140 -14.60 -5.19 -20.58
CA LYS A 140 -13.91 -6.20 -19.77
C LYS A 140 -14.12 -7.56 -20.41
N PRO A 141 -13.07 -8.26 -20.84
CA PRO A 141 -13.22 -9.61 -21.35
C PRO A 141 -13.76 -10.53 -20.25
N SER A 142 -14.68 -11.41 -20.60
CA SER A 142 -15.13 -12.46 -19.70
C SER A 142 -14.11 -13.59 -19.66
N HIS A 143 -13.81 -14.10 -18.48
CA HIS A 143 -12.84 -15.17 -18.28
C HIS A 143 -13.55 -16.48 -17.95
N LYS A 144 -12.97 -17.59 -18.43
CA LYS A 144 -13.39 -18.90 -18.01
C LYS A 144 -12.96 -19.14 -16.56
N PRO A 145 -13.79 -19.71 -15.69
CA PRO A 145 -13.37 -20.15 -14.37
C PRO A 145 -12.19 -21.13 -14.52
N ASN A 146 -11.20 -21.04 -13.66
CA ASN A 146 -9.99 -21.90 -13.61
C ASN A 146 -8.86 -21.56 -14.59
N LEU A 147 -8.86 -20.44 -15.28
CA LEU A 147 -7.69 -19.95 -15.97
C LEU A 147 -6.76 -19.20 -15.00
N ASN A 148 -5.47 -19.28 -15.29
CA ASN A 148 -4.44 -18.57 -14.52
C ASN A 148 -4.57 -17.07 -14.77
N TYR A 149 -5.20 -16.34 -13.86
CA TYR A 149 -5.58 -14.92 -14.00
C TYR A 149 -4.40 -13.97 -14.13
N ARG A 150 -3.16 -14.42 -13.89
CA ARG A 150 -1.93 -13.60 -13.98
C ARG A 150 -1.76 -12.81 -15.27
N PHE A 151 -2.41 -13.24 -16.36
CA PHE A 151 -2.24 -12.60 -17.68
C PHE A 151 -3.50 -11.89 -18.18
N SER A 152 -4.58 -11.95 -17.42
CA SER A 152 -5.89 -11.56 -17.95
C SER A 152 -6.66 -10.58 -17.07
N TYR A 153 -6.19 -10.31 -15.86
CA TYR A 153 -6.85 -9.39 -14.93
C TYR A 153 -5.88 -8.33 -14.41
N HIS A 154 -6.41 -7.15 -14.25
CA HIS A 154 -5.72 -5.98 -13.75
C HIS A 154 -5.96 -5.78 -12.24
N ILE A 155 -6.35 -6.83 -11.53
CA ILE A 155 -6.63 -6.78 -10.10
C ILE A 155 -5.87 -7.90 -9.42
N GLU A 156 -5.01 -7.55 -8.49
CA GLU A 156 -4.30 -8.49 -7.60
C GLU A 156 -4.65 -8.18 -6.15
N GLU A 157 -5.08 -9.19 -5.43
CA GLU A 157 -5.39 -9.12 -4.01
C GLU A 157 -4.24 -9.73 -3.21
N ILE A 158 -3.65 -8.95 -2.31
CA ILE A 158 -2.58 -9.40 -1.43
C ILE A 158 -3.11 -9.40 0.00
N LYS A 159 -3.14 -10.57 0.63
CA LYS A 159 -3.47 -10.69 2.05
C LYS A 159 -2.40 -10.02 2.90
N VAL A 160 -2.87 -9.24 3.85
CA VAL A 160 -2.03 -8.64 4.87
C VAL A 160 -1.67 -9.70 5.89
N GLU A 161 -0.40 -9.79 6.24
CA GLU A 161 0.11 -10.65 7.29
C GLU A 161 0.61 -9.80 8.46
N PRO A 162 0.55 -10.30 9.71
CA PRO A 162 1.13 -9.60 10.84
C PRO A 162 2.61 -9.38 10.60
N GLY A 163 3.06 -8.16 10.67
CA GLY A 163 4.45 -7.80 10.41
C GLY A 163 5.13 -7.19 11.61
#